data_94e48995f17cab3450c9a3ec60f29cc0
#
_entry.id   94e48995f17cab3450c9a3ec60f29cc0
#
_cell.length_a   1.000
_cell.length_b   1.000
_cell.length_c   1.000
_cell.angle_alpha   90.00
_cell.angle_beta   90.00
_cell.angle_gamma   90.00
#
_symmetry.space_group_name_H-M   'P 1'
#
loop_
_entity.id
_entity.type
_entity.pdbx_description
1 polymer ?
#
loop_
_entity_poly.entity_id
_entity_poly.type
_entity_poly.pdbx_seq_one_letter_code
_entity_poly.pdbx_strand_id
1 'polypeptide(L)'
;MRNELGFNMVQQHFDIAIIGAGPGGYSTALRAAELGKSVALIERDGTLGGTCLNRGCIPSKALLTAVHSVETIHNAERMGINATLQSIDFGRLRDFRVSTVETMTKGLTGLLAHRGVTVFRGCAALQNAHTVRAVSYTSDAADDRI
;
A
#
# COMPACT_ATOMS: atom_id res chain seq x y z
N MET A 1 -30.42 10.09 -3.35
CA MET A 1 -31.16 9.24 -4.31
C MET A 1 -30.91 7.78 -3.97
N ARG A 2 -31.96 6.95 -3.83
CA ARG A 2 -31.80 5.49 -3.72
C ARG A 2 -31.65 4.94 -5.13
N ASN A 3 -30.66 4.06 -5.35
CA ASN A 3 -30.60 3.30 -6.58
C ASN A 3 -31.65 2.17 -6.56
N GLU A 4 -31.87 1.49 -7.68
CA GLU A 4 -32.83 0.38 -7.82
C GLU A 4 -32.55 -0.79 -6.86
N LEU A 5 -31.39 -0.80 -6.16
CA LEU A 5 -30.98 -1.79 -5.18
C LEU A 5 -31.06 -1.29 -3.71
N GLY A 6 -31.66 -0.11 -3.45
CA GLY A 6 -31.95 0.39 -2.11
C GLY A 6 -30.74 0.95 -1.32
N PHE A 7 -29.55 1.10 -1.92
CA PHE A 7 -28.39 1.67 -1.26
C PHE A 7 -28.44 3.21 -1.25
N ASN A 8 -28.16 3.80 -0.07
CA ASN A 8 -27.97 5.25 0.05
C ASN A 8 -26.65 5.63 -0.62
N MET A 9 -26.72 6.27 -1.80
CA MET A 9 -25.56 6.86 -2.44
C MET A 9 -25.27 8.23 -1.82
N VAL A 10 -24.08 8.39 -1.24
CA VAL A 10 -23.57 9.69 -0.80
C VAL A 10 -22.68 10.23 -1.92
N GLN A 11 -23.08 11.37 -2.47
CA GLN A 11 -22.29 12.07 -3.47
C GLN A 11 -21.33 13.03 -2.77
N GLN A 12 -20.06 12.95 -3.13
CA GLN A 12 -19.01 13.86 -2.67
C GLN A 12 -18.26 14.43 -3.86
N HIS A 13 -17.73 15.64 -3.71
CA HIS A 13 -17.00 16.35 -4.76
C HIS A 13 -15.53 16.49 -4.38
N PHE A 14 -14.65 16.19 -5.32
CA PHE A 14 -13.20 16.32 -5.21
C PHE A 14 -12.65 16.94 -6.49
N ASP A 15 -11.54 17.67 -6.38
CA ASP A 15 -10.82 18.15 -7.56
C ASP A 15 -10.22 16.99 -8.36
N ILE A 16 -9.78 15.94 -7.66
CA ILE A 16 -9.11 14.78 -8.26
C ILE A 16 -9.59 13.50 -7.58
N ALA A 17 -10.02 12.53 -8.39
CA ALA A 17 -10.27 11.15 -7.97
C ALA A 17 -9.22 10.23 -8.58
N ILE A 18 -8.57 9.41 -7.74
CA ILE A 18 -7.50 8.49 -8.12
C ILE A 18 -7.95 7.06 -7.81
N ILE A 19 -7.87 6.19 -8.81
CA ILE A 19 -8.21 4.77 -8.68
C ILE A 19 -6.93 3.96 -8.55
N GLY A 20 -6.76 3.31 -7.39
CA GLY A 20 -5.60 2.52 -7.02
C GLY A 20 -4.56 3.28 -6.21
N ALA A 21 -4.21 2.75 -5.03
CA ALA A 21 -3.23 3.31 -4.11
C ALA A 21 -1.85 2.66 -4.23
N GLY A 22 -1.47 2.19 -5.41
CA GLY A 22 -0.10 1.80 -5.73
C GLY A 22 0.85 3.01 -5.80
N PRO A 23 2.15 2.81 -6.14
CA PRO A 23 3.15 3.89 -6.15
C PRO A 23 2.76 5.12 -6.98
N GLY A 24 2.18 4.92 -8.15
CA GLY A 24 1.66 6.03 -8.95
C GLY A 24 0.50 6.76 -8.27
N GLY A 25 -0.47 6.01 -7.73
CA GLY A 25 -1.67 6.59 -7.12
C GLY A 25 -1.38 7.37 -5.85
N TYR A 26 -0.72 6.77 -4.87
CA TYR A 26 -0.45 7.48 -3.61
C TYR A 26 0.52 8.66 -3.78
N SER A 27 1.51 8.55 -4.68
CA SER A 27 2.43 9.67 -4.96
C SER A 27 1.70 10.84 -5.61
N THR A 28 0.81 10.55 -6.56
CA THR A 28 -0.05 11.57 -7.20
C THR A 28 -0.98 12.21 -6.17
N ALA A 29 -1.60 11.40 -5.30
CA ALA A 29 -2.50 11.89 -4.26
C ALA A 29 -1.78 12.86 -3.30
N LEU A 30 -0.60 12.48 -2.81
CA LEU A 30 0.22 13.31 -1.94
C LEU A 30 0.62 14.63 -2.63
N ARG A 31 1.05 14.56 -3.88
CA ARG A 31 1.44 15.76 -4.63
C ARG A 31 0.27 16.68 -4.92
N ALA A 32 -0.89 16.13 -5.29
CA ALA A 32 -2.09 16.92 -5.50
C ALA A 32 -2.56 17.63 -4.22
N ALA A 33 -2.58 16.91 -3.09
CA ALA A 33 -2.91 17.49 -1.79
C ALA A 33 -1.93 18.60 -1.37
N GLU A 34 -0.62 18.42 -1.62
CA GLU A 34 0.40 19.45 -1.38
C GLU A 34 0.15 20.73 -2.21
N LEU A 35 -0.43 20.59 -3.39
CA LEU A 35 -0.84 21.69 -4.26
C LEU A 35 -2.23 22.27 -3.91
N GLY A 36 -2.78 21.90 -2.76
CA GLY A 36 -4.04 22.42 -2.24
C GLY A 36 -5.28 21.84 -2.91
N LYS A 37 -5.18 20.70 -3.59
CA LYS A 37 -6.32 20.03 -4.22
C LYS A 37 -7.03 19.10 -3.24
N SER A 38 -8.34 19.04 -3.30
CA SER A 38 -9.14 18.01 -2.65
C SER A 38 -9.01 16.69 -3.41
N VAL A 39 -8.60 15.62 -2.71
CA VAL A 39 -8.25 14.34 -3.35
C VAL A 39 -9.03 13.19 -2.76
N ALA A 40 -9.68 12.41 -3.62
CA ALA A 40 -10.21 11.09 -3.33
C ALA A 40 -9.25 10.02 -3.86
N LEU A 41 -8.82 9.09 -3.00
CA LEU A 41 -8.01 7.94 -3.36
C LEU A 41 -8.81 6.67 -3.09
N ILE A 42 -9.11 5.89 -4.12
CA ILE A 42 -9.93 4.69 -4.01
C ILE A 42 -9.03 3.46 -4.15
N GLU A 43 -9.08 2.54 -3.17
CA GLU A 43 -8.27 1.32 -3.17
C GLU A 43 -9.15 0.11 -2.83
N ARG A 44 -9.05 -0.92 -3.66
CA ARG A 44 -9.80 -2.17 -3.48
C ARG A 44 -9.16 -3.12 -2.46
N ASP A 45 -7.83 -3.13 -2.36
CA ASP A 45 -7.11 -4.00 -1.44
C ASP A 45 -7.24 -3.48 0.01
N GLY A 46 -7.17 -4.36 0.99
CA GLY A 46 -7.25 -4.02 2.41
C GLY A 46 -6.12 -3.09 2.89
N THR A 47 -5.01 -3.01 2.12
CA THR A 47 -3.83 -2.20 2.45
C THR A 47 -3.46 -1.26 1.32
N LEU A 48 -2.95 -0.06 1.66
CA LEU A 48 -2.42 0.89 0.69
C LEU A 48 -1.01 0.49 0.24
N GLY A 49 -0.55 1.04 -0.90
CA GLY A 49 0.81 0.82 -1.41
C GLY A 49 0.90 -0.12 -2.60
N GLY A 50 -0.21 -0.80 -2.94
CA GLY A 50 -0.29 -1.69 -4.10
C GLY A 50 0.69 -2.86 -4.07
N THR A 51 0.93 -3.47 -5.21
CA THR A 51 1.81 -4.64 -5.35
C THR A 51 3.25 -4.34 -4.92
N CYS A 52 3.78 -3.16 -5.24
CA CYS A 52 5.17 -2.82 -4.91
C CYS A 52 5.43 -2.84 -3.40
N LEU A 53 4.59 -2.16 -2.62
CA LEU A 53 4.79 -2.06 -1.18
C LEU A 53 4.47 -3.38 -0.48
N ASN A 54 3.39 -4.06 -0.87
CA ASN A 54 2.87 -5.19 -0.13
C ASN A 54 3.46 -6.54 -0.56
N ARG A 55 3.78 -6.73 -1.85
CA ARG A 55 4.10 -8.04 -2.44
C ARG A 55 5.37 -8.07 -3.30
N GLY A 56 5.96 -6.92 -3.61
CA GLY A 56 7.07 -6.80 -4.55
C GLY A 56 8.29 -6.11 -3.97
N CYS A 57 8.44 -4.82 -4.24
CA CYS A 57 9.68 -4.06 -4.00
C CYS A 57 10.13 -4.08 -2.54
N ILE A 58 9.23 -3.82 -1.61
CA ILE A 58 9.60 -3.69 -0.19
C ILE A 58 9.91 -5.04 0.45
N PRO A 59 9.08 -6.09 0.32
CA PRO A 59 9.44 -7.41 0.83
C PRO A 59 10.72 -7.97 0.20
N SER A 60 10.97 -7.73 -1.10
CA SER A 60 12.21 -8.14 -1.77
C SER A 60 13.43 -7.40 -1.22
N LYS A 61 13.32 -6.09 -1.01
CA LYS A 61 14.40 -5.28 -0.42
C LYS A 61 14.73 -5.72 1.01
N ALA A 62 13.73 -6.06 1.81
CA ALA A 62 13.94 -6.58 3.17
C ALA A 62 14.76 -7.87 3.15
N LEU A 63 14.47 -8.80 2.22
CA LEU A 63 15.24 -10.02 2.07
C LEU A 63 16.66 -9.74 1.54
N LEU A 64 16.82 -8.84 0.58
CA LEU A 64 18.14 -8.44 0.09
C LEU A 64 19.02 -7.82 1.17
N THR A 65 18.43 -7.05 2.09
CA THR A 65 19.17 -6.53 3.26
C THR A 65 19.75 -7.65 4.12
N ALA A 66 19.00 -8.74 4.32
CA ALA A 66 19.52 -9.90 5.05
C ALA A 66 20.63 -10.62 4.27
N VAL A 67 20.48 -10.76 2.94
CA VAL A 67 21.53 -11.34 2.08
C VAL A 67 22.81 -10.52 2.15
N HIS A 68 22.74 -9.20 2.06
CA HIS A 68 23.91 -8.31 2.17
C HIS A 68 24.58 -8.43 3.54
N SER A 69 23.82 -8.68 4.63
CA SER A 69 24.40 -8.91 5.96
C SER A 69 25.22 -10.21 5.99
N VAL A 70 24.73 -11.27 5.36
CA VAL A 70 25.46 -12.54 5.22
C VAL A 70 26.71 -12.35 4.37
N GLU A 71 26.61 -11.68 3.23
CA GLU A 71 27.76 -11.36 2.37
C GLU A 71 28.80 -10.52 3.09
N THR A 72 28.38 -9.55 3.92
CA THR A 72 29.29 -8.74 4.74
C THR A 72 30.09 -9.61 5.71
N ILE A 73 29.45 -10.57 6.38
CA ILE A 73 30.13 -11.51 7.27
C ILE A 73 31.15 -12.35 6.50
N HIS A 74 30.77 -12.91 5.36
CA HIS A 74 31.66 -13.75 4.53
C HIS A 74 32.87 -12.98 3.96
N ASN A 75 32.69 -11.69 3.67
CA ASN A 75 33.74 -10.85 3.10
C ASN A 75 34.57 -10.10 4.15
N ALA A 76 34.23 -10.21 5.45
CA ALA A 76 34.86 -9.47 6.54
C ALA A 76 36.34 -9.79 6.70
N GLU A 77 36.76 -11.04 6.39
CA GLU A 77 38.16 -11.50 6.47
C GLU A 77 39.10 -10.64 5.61
N ARG A 78 38.64 -10.16 4.46
CA ARG A 78 39.44 -9.27 3.58
C ARG A 78 39.85 -7.95 4.26
N MET A 79 39.13 -7.56 5.32
CA MET A 79 39.42 -6.39 6.14
C MET A 79 40.15 -6.74 7.45
N GLY A 80 40.56 -8.01 7.64
CA GLY A 80 41.19 -8.50 8.86
C GLY A 80 40.17 -8.78 9.99
N ILE A 81 38.88 -8.85 9.69
CA ILE A 81 37.80 -9.10 10.66
C ILE A 81 37.43 -10.59 10.58
N ASN A 82 37.72 -11.36 11.63
CA ASN A 82 37.30 -12.76 11.72
C ASN A 82 35.87 -12.84 12.22
N ALA A 83 34.92 -13.12 11.32
CA ALA A 83 33.50 -13.27 11.61
C ALA A 83 33.01 -14.65 11.13
N THR A 84 32.07 -15.22 11.85
CA THR A 84 31.44 -16.50 11.48
C THR A 84 29.94 -16.41 11.54
N LEU A 85 29.28 -16.84 10.47
CA LEU A 85 27.84 -17.03 10.46
C LEU A 85 27.51 -18.36 11.15
N GLN A 86 26.84 -18.31 12.29
CA GLN A 86 26.46 -19.51 13.02
C GLN A 86 25.21 -20.17 12.48
N SER A 87 24.16 -19.35 12.22
CA SER A 87 22.89 -19.84 11.70
C SER A 87 22.04 -18.69 11.12
N ILE A 88 21.04 -19.05 10.32
CA ILE A 88 20.00 -18.15 9.86
C ILE A 88 18.66 -18.68 10.37
N ASP A 89 17.95 -17.88 11.16
CA ASP A 89 16.58 -18.17 11.58
C ASP A 89 15.60 -17.64 10.52
N PHE A 90 15.09 -18.54 9.68
CA PHE A 90 14.15 -18.20 8.62
C PHE A 90 12.78 -17.73 9.14
N GLY A 91 12.39 -18.13 10.35
CA GLY A 91 11.19 -17.65 11.02
C GLY A 91 11.31 -16.15 11.31
N ARG A 92 12.40 -15.74 11.97
CA ARG A 92 12.69 -14.33 12.24
C ARG A 92 12.92 -13.51 10.98
N LEU A 93 13.54 -14.08 9.95
CA LEU A 93 13.71 -13.41 8.66
C LEU A 93 12.36 -13.12 8.00
N ARG A 94 11.43 -14.07 8.04
CA ARG A 94 10.06 -13.87 7.57
C ARG A 94 9.37 -12.74 8.35
N ASP A 95 9.47 -12.76 9.67
CA ASP A 95 8.83 -11.77 10.54
C ASP A 95 9.42 -10.36 10.33
N PHE A 96 10.74 -10.26 10.11
CA PHE A 96 11.41 -9.02 9.71
C PHE A 96 10.84 -8.47 8.39
N ARG A 97 10.67 -9.33 7.38
CA ARG A 97 10.06 -8.93 6.11
C ARG A 97 8.62 -8.42 6.31
N VAL A 98 7.80 -9.14 7.09
CA VAL A 98 6.40 -8.77 7.35
C VAL A 98 6.32 -7.44 8.09
N SER A 99 7.06 -7.29 9.19
CA SER A 99 7.08 -6.06 9.99
C SER A 99 7.57 -4.85 9.21
N THR A 100 8.51 -5.03 8.28
CA THR A 100 8.97 -3.97 7.37
C THR A 100 7.84 -3.47 6.49
N VAL A 101 7.08 -4.38 5.87
CA VAL A 101 5.91 -4.03 5.04
C VAL A 101 4.83 -3.32 5.86
N GLU A 102 4.51 -3.85 7.04
CA GLU A 102 3.50 -3.25 7.93
C GLU A 102 3.89 -1.83 8.35
N THR A 103 5.14 -1.61 8.72
CA THR A 103 5.66 -0.29 9.11
C THR A 103 5.52 0.71 7.97
N MET A 104 5.91 0.31 6.76
CA MET A 104 5.79 1.16 5.57
C MET A 104 4.33 1.47 5.24
N THR A 105 3.44 0.48 5.32
CA THR A 105 2.01 0.66 5.03
C THR A 105 1.34 1.58 6.05
N LYS A 106 1.64 1.40 7.34
CA LYS A 106 1.16 2.30 8.41
C LYS A 106 1.66 3.73 8.20
N GLY A 107 2.94 3.90 7.87
CA GLY A 107 3.53 5.21 7.57
C GLY A 107 2.84 5.90 6.39
N LEU A 108 2.62 5.18 5.29
CA LEU A 108 1.89 5.70 4.12
C LEU A 108 0.46 6.11 4.48
N THR A 109 -0.25 5.27 5.23
CA THR A 109 -1.63 5.57 5.66
C THR A 109 -1.68 6.84 6.51
N GLY A 110 -0.77 6.96 7.48
CA GLY A 110 -0.66 8.16 8.32
C GLY A 110 -0.30 9.41 7.51
N LEU A 111 0.61 9.30 6.55
CA LEU A 111 1.01 10.42 5.70
C LEU A 111 -0.15 10.92 4.82
N LEU A 112 -0.91 10.02 4.19
CA LEU A 112 -2.08 10.37 3.37
C LEU A 112 -3.14 11.07 4.23
N ALA A 113 -3.42 10.55 5.43
CA ALA A 113 -4.36 11.17 6.35
C ALA A 113 -3.89 12.57 6.81
N HIS A 114 -2.61 12.71 7.16
CA HIS A 114 -2.03 14.00 7.55
C HIS A 114 -2.10 15.05 6.43
N ARG A 115 -2.01 14.64 5.19
CA ARG A 115 -2.12 15.51 4.01
C ARG A 115 -3.57 15.74 3.56
N GLY A 116 -4.57 15.26 4.30
CA GLY A 116 -5.98 15.48 4.02
C GLY A 116 -6.51 14.70 2.81
N VAL A 117 -5.83 13.64 2.37
CA VAL A 117 -6.33 12.76 1.31
C VAL A 117 -7.45 11.89 1.87
N THR A 118 -8.62 11.93 1.23
CA THR A 118 -9.75 11.07 1.60
C THR A 118 -9.57 9.71 0.93
N VAL A 119 -9.44 8.67 1.73
CA VAL A 119 -9.26 7.28 1.24
C VAL A 119 -10.57 6.53 1.32
N PHE A 120 -11.01 5.99 0.18
CA PHE A 120 -12.17 5.10 0.07
C PHE A 120 -11.70 3.66 -0.15
N ARG A 121 -12.26 2.72 0.62
CA ARG A 121 -12.00 1.29 0.45
C ARG A 121 -13.09 0.67 -0.41
N GLY A 122 -12.69 0.04 -1.51
CA GLY A 122 -13.61 -0.61 -2.43
C GLY A 122 -13.17 -0.56 -3.88
N CYS A 123 -13.96 -1.18 -4.75
CA CYS A 123 -13.77 -1.08 -6.20
C CYS A 123 -14.36 0.21 -6.75
N ALA A 124 -13.64 0.79 -7.70
CA ALA A 124 -14.08 1.99 -8.40
C ALA A 124 -14.23 1.74 -9.91
N ALA A 125 -15.22 2.37 -10.50
CA ALA A 125 -15.42 2.39 -11.94
C ALA A 125 -15.79 3.81 -12.39
N LEU A 126 -15.28 4.20 -13.55
CA LEU A 126 -15.69 5.44 -14.23
C LEU A 126 -17.11 5.26 -14.75
N GLN A 127 -18.02 6.17 -14.38
CA GLN A 127 -19.37 6.23 -14.95
C GLN A 127 -19.44 7.17 -16.16
N ASN A 128 -18.67 8.25 -16.09
CA ASN A 128 -18.50 9.23 -17.17
C ASN A 128 -17.21 10.03 -16.93
N ALA A 129 -16.95 11.05 -17.75
CA ALA A 129 -15.73 11.86 -17.67
C ALA A 129 -15.51 12.59 -16.31
N HIS A 130 -16.58 12.75 -15.51
CA HIS A 130 -16.53 13.52 -14.27
C HIS A 130 -17.06 12.75 -13.06
N THR A 131 -17.38 11.47 -13.20
CA THR A 131 -18.00 10.68 -12.12
C THR A 131 -17.32 9.34 -11.98
N VAL A 132 -16.84 9.08 -10.77
CA VAL A 132 -16.32 7.78 -10.33
C VAL A 132 -17.34 7.20 -9.35
N ARG A 133 -17.78 5.98 -9.60
CA ARG A 133 -18.56 5.18 -8.64
C ARG A 133 -17.62 4.29 -7.86
N ALA A 134 -17.59 4.45 -6.54
CA ALA A 134 -16.91 3.54 -5.62
C ALA A 134 -17.94 2.69 -4.87
N VAL A 135 -17.71 1.37 -4.84
CA VAL A 135 -18.52 0.42 -4.08
C VAL A 135 -17.65 -0.14 -2.98
N SER A 136 -18.00 0.18 -1.72
CA SER A 136 -17.34 -0.40 -0.56
C SER A 136 -17.78 -1.85 -0.41
N TYR A 137 -16.83 -2.77 -0.30
CA TYR A 137 -17.12 -4.12 0.17
C TYR A 137 -17.25 -4.06 1.69
N THR A 138 -18.47 -4.13 2.20
CA THR A 138 -18.69 -4.59 3.57
C THR A 138 -18.36 -6.08 3.61
N SER A 139 -17.80 -6.55 4.70
CA SER A 139 -17.21 -7.88 4.92
C SER A 139 -18.13 -9.11 4.71
N ASP A 140 -19.34 -8.93 4.19
CA ASP A 140 -20.32 -10.01 4.01
C ASP A 140 -20.43 -10.56 2.57
N ALA A 141 -19.63 -10.05 1.65
CA ALA A 141 -19.50 -10.62 0.30
C ALA A 141 -18.18 -11.41 0.18
N ALA A 142 -18.01 -12.40 1.05
CA ALA A 142 -17.10 -13.49 0.78
C ALA A 142 -17.78 -14.39 -0.24
N ASP A 143 -17.08 -14.57 -1.37
CA ASP A 143 -17.31 -15.61 -2.37
C ASP A 143 -18.11 -15.21 -3.62
N ASP A 144 -17.41 -14.46 -4.50
CA ASP A 144 -17.61 -14.61 -5.94
C ASP A 144 -16.24 -14.40 -6.62
N ARG A 145 -15.40 -15.44 -6.51
CA ARG A 145 -14.21 -15.59 -7.35
C ARG A 145 -14.63 -16.37 -8.61
N ILE A 146 -14.85 -15.68 -9.69
CA ILE A 146 -14.68 -16.22 -11.04
C ILE A 146 -13.55 -15.44 -11.69
#